data_15e6a95522682e5c3df57a850da6013c
#
_entry.id   15e6a95522682e5c3df57a850da6013c
#
_cell.length_a   1.000
_cell.length_b   1.000
_cell.length_c   1.000
_cell.angle_alpha   90.00
_cell.angle_beta   90.00
_cell.angle_gamma   90.00
#
_symmetry.space_group_name_H-M   'P 1'
#
loop_
_entity.id
_entity.type
_entity.pdbx_description
1 polymer ?
#
loop_
_entity_poly.entity_id
_entity_poly.type
_entity_poly.pdbx_seq_one_letter_code
_entity_poly.pdbx_strand_id
1 'polypeptide(L)'
;MRICYLGPPGRQARLQAFAGPETEVIARKMVGGPESVESVYEEFLSAALLMDEVVALEREGFDAVIPGCFGDPGVDGARELVRIPVIGPGLAGMMTACLLGHRYGIVAPLEGDVRPTETLAIHHGYDQKLAGVRPLGVAVLEMNSDPAETLEQLAGVSRSLIEQCRADVIVLGCGTLSFRAEELQAAIGVPVVNPLRAAIKLCETLVSSSLSHSKRSYPMPPKLVAVASRGAR
;
A
#
# COMPACT_ATOMS: atom_id res chain seq x y z
N MET A 1 10.44 -10.02 -14.18
CA MET A 1 10.73 -8.82 -13.36
C MET A 1 10.81 -9.16 -11.88
N ARG A 2 11.54 -8.35 -11.09
CA ARG A 2 11.73 -8.57 -9.64
C ARG A 2 11.11 -7.41 -8.85
N ILE A 3 10.09 -7.68 -8.05
CA ILE A 3 9.40 -6.70 -7.21
C ILE A 3 9.77 -6.95 -5.74
N CYS A 4 10.25 -5.92 -5.04
CA CYS A 4 10.47 -6.01 -3.60
C CYS A 4 9.23 -5.51 -2.84
N TYR A 5 8.71 -6.34 -1.95
CA TYR A 5 7.75 -5.94 -0.94
C TYR A 5 8.48 -5.71 0.40
N LEU A 6 8.48 -4.48 0.87
CA LEU A 6 9.10 -4.11 2.15
C LEU A 6 8.12 -4.29 3.30
N GLY A 7 8.08 -5.48 3.87
CA GLY A 7 7.18 -5.87 4.95
C GLY A 7 7.46 -7.28 5.45
N PRO A 8 6.56 -7.88 6.24
CA PRO A 8 6.79 -9.19 6.84
C PRO A 8 7.14 -10.28 5.83
N PRO A 9 8.33 -10.94 5.94
CA PRO A 9 8.76 -11.98 4.99
C PRO A 9 7.82 -13.18 4.89
N GLY A 10 7.10 -13.51 5.97
CA GLY A 10 6.11 -14.59 5.99
C GLY A 10 4.94 -14.42 5.00
N ARG A 11 4.81 -13.25 4.37
CA ARG A 11 3.80 -12.99 3.34
C ARG A 11 4.22 -13.38 1.93
N GLN A 12 5.50 -13.70 1.70
CA GLN A 12 6.07 -13.87 0.35
C GLN A 12 5.28 -14.85 -0.53
N ALA A 13 4.98 -16.06 -0.04
CA ALA A 13 4.24 -17.06 -0.83
C ALA A 13 2.85 -16.57 -1.26
N ARG A 14 2.14 -15.86 -0.36
CA ARG A 14 0.81 -15.30 -0.65
C ARG A 14 0.89 -14.13 -1.63
N LEU A 15 1.92 -13.30 -1.55
CA LEU A 15 2.16 -12.19 -2.48
C LEU A 15 2.57 -12.72 -3.86
N GLN A 16 3.41 -13.75 -3.90
CA GLN A 16 3.79 -14.41 -5.15
C GLN A 16 2.58 -14.97 -5.90
N ALA A 17 1.56 -15.48 -5.20
CA ALA A 17 0.34 -15.97 -5.82
C ALA A 17 -0.49 -14.86 -6.49
N PHE A 18 -0.26 -13.59 -6.19
CA PHE A 18 -0.90 -12.45 -6.86
C PHE A 18 -0.14 -12.02 -8.12
N ALA A 19 1.12 -12.40 -8.25
CA ALA A 19 1.98 -12.01 -9.37
C ALA A 19 1.72 -12.84 -10.63
N GLY A 20 2.09 -12.28 -11.78
CA GLY A 20 2.14 -13.00 -13.05
C GLY A 20 3.31 -13.99 -13.11
N PRO A 21 3.30 -14.89 -14.11
CA PRO A 21 4.27 -15.99 -14.18
C PRO A 21 5.72 -15.52 -14.39
N GLU A 22 5.94 -14.34 -14.95
CA GLU A 22 7.28 -13.78 -15.19
C GLU A 22 7.73 -12.79 -14.10
N THR A 23 6.97 -12.71 -12.98
CA THR A 23 7.22 -11.80 -11.88
C THR A 23 7.65 -12.56 -10.64
N GLU A 24 8.81 -12.23 -10.10
CA GLU A 24 9.29 -12.68 -8.81
C GLU A 24 8.98 -11.61 -7.75
N VAL A 25 8.24 -11.96 -6.70
CA VAL A 25 7.98 -11.07 -5.55
C VAL A 25 8.85 -11.52 -4.38
N ILE A 26 9.69 -10.63 -3.91
CA ILE A 26 10.59 -10.87 -2.77
C ILE A 26 10.13 -10.01 -1.58
N ALA A 27 9.76 -10.65 -0.49
CA ALA A 27 9.38 -9.94 0.74
C ALA A 27 10.58 -9.76 1.66
N ARG A 28 10.89 -8.52 2.03
CA ARG A 28 11.98 -8.15 2.95
C ARG A 28 11.46 -7.30 4.09
N LYS A 29 11.95 -7.56 5.30
CA LYS A 29 11.70 -6.69 6.46
C LYS A 29 12.63 -5.49 6.38
N MET A 30 12.11 -4.28 6.61
CA MET A 30 12.95 -3.09 6.82
C MET A 30 13.73 -3.24 8.12
N VAL A 31 15.05 -3.07 8.04
CA VAL A 31 15.93 -3.14 9.23
C VAL A 31 15.66 -1.93 10.12
N GLY A 32 15.40 -2.16 11.41
CA GLY A 32 15.10 -1.10 12.37
C GLY A 32 13.67 -0.55 12.31
N GLY A 33 12.83 -1.05 11.41
CA GLY A 33 11.43 -0.65 11.31
C GLY A 33 10.54 -1.23 12.42
N PRO A 34 9.39 -0.60 12.69
CA PRO A 34 8.40 -1.12 13.63
C PRO A 34 7.84 -2.46 13.14
N GLU A 35 7.31 -3.26 14.05
CA GLU A 35 6.66 -4.54 13.70
C GLU A 35 5.32 -4.33 12.98
N SER A 36 4.61 -3.28 13.34
CA SER A 36 3.40 -2.74 12.70
C SER A 36 3.47 -1.22 12.64
N VAL A 37 2.65 -0.61 11.80
CA VAL A 37 2.50 0.85 11.70
C VAL A 37 1.06 1.16 12.09
N GLU A 38 0.87 1.75 13.28
CA GLU A 38 -0.42 2.03 13.90
C GLU A 38 -0.51 3.47 14.43
N SER A 39 0.49 4.28 14.10
CA SER A 39 0.56 5.68 14.50
C SER A 39 1.34 6.52 13.49
N VAL A 40 1.08 7.82 13.49
CA VAL A 40 1.82 8.81 12.68
C VAL A 40 3.31 8.80 13.02
N TYR A 41 3.67 8.54 14.28
CA TYR A 41 5.07 8.39 14.68
C TYR A 41 5.77 7.23 13.94
N GLU A 42 5.13 6.07 13.89
CA GLU A 42 5.64 4.89 13.20
C GLU A 42 5.65 5.06 11.67
N GLU A 43 4.70 5.84 11.12
CA GLU A 43 4.72 6.23 9.71
C GLU A 43 5.98 7.03 9.37
N PHE A 44 6.35 8.03 10.20
CA PHE A 44 7.57 8.81 9.98
C PHE A 44 8.84 7.97 10.10
N LEU A 45 8.90 7.05 11.07
CA LEU A 45 10.03 6.11 11.17
C LEU A 45 10.13 5.22 9.92
N SER A 46 9.01 4.68 9.47
CA SER A 46 8.95 3.83 8.28
C SER A 46 9.31 4.61 7.02
N ALA A 47 8.90 5.87 6.91
CA ALA A 47 9.22 6.74 5.78
C ALA A 47 10.74 6.97 5.66
N ALA A 48 11.43 7.24 6.77
CA ALA A 48 12.87 7.45 6.76
C ALA A 48 13.63 6.19 6.29
N LEU A 49 13.25 5.02 6.83
CA LEU A 49 13.86 3.75 6.46
C LEU A 49 13.58 3.34 5.01
N LEU A 50 12.37 3.62 4.50
CA LEU A 50 12.03 3.36 3.11
C LEU A 50 12.99 4.04 2.13
N MET A 51 13.39 5.28 2.42
CA MET A 51 14.27 6.07 1.54
C MET A 51 15.65 5.43 1.38
N ASP A 52 16.22 4.87 2.44
CA ASP A 52 17.50 4.17 2.39
C ASP A 52 17.36 2.83 1.65
N GLU A 53 16.30 2.08 1.93
CA GLU A 53 16.05 0.77 1.32
C GLU A 53 15.81 0.86 -0.19
N VAL A 54 15.02 1.83 -0.69
CA VAL A 54 14.72 1.91 -2.13
C VAL A 54 15.97 2.15 -2.98
N VAL A 55 16.92 2.94 -2.47
CA VAL A 55 18.20 3.19 -3.17
C VAL A 55 19.05 1.92 -3.24
N ALA A 56 19.07 1.13 -2.16
CA ALA A 56 19.78 -0.14 -2.14
C ALA A 56 19.11 -1.15 -3.10
N LEU A 57 17.79 -1.26 -3.07
CA LEU A 57 17.02 -2.18 -3.91
C LEU A 57 17.18 -1.88 -5.42
N GLU A 58 17.18 -0.60 -5.81
CA GLU A 58 17.45 -0.23 -7.21
C GLU A 58 18.85 -0.67 -7.64
N ARG A 59 19.87 -0.51 -6.79
CA ARG A 59 21.25 -0.99 -7.07
C ARG A 59 21.36 -2.51 -7.12
N GLU A 60 20.54 -3.22 -6.37
CA GLU A 60 20.45 -4.69 -6.40
C GLU A 60 19.71 -5.23 -7.64
N GLY A 61 19.18 -4.35 -8.48
CA GLY A 61 18.49 -4.72 -9.73
C GLY A 61 17.04 -5.16 -9.50
N PHE A 62 16.35 -4.63 -8.51
CA PHE A 62 14.89 -4.72 -8.45
C PHE A 62 14.26 -3.78 -9.47
N ASP A 63 13.15 -4.22 -10.05
CA ASP A 63 12.42 -3.48 -11.08
C ASP A 63 11.33 -2.57 -10.48
N ALA A 64 10.83 -2.87 -9.27
CA ALA A 64 9.86 -2.05 -8.53
C ALA A 64 9.88 -2.34 -7.04
N VAL A 65 9.35 -1.41 -6.24
CA VAL A 65 9.24 -1.52 -4.79
C VAL A 65 7.81 -1.23 -4.32
N ILE A 66 7.33 -2.04 -3.36
CA ILE A 66 6.04 -1.85 -2.68
C ILE A 66 6.32 -1.71 -1.18
N PRO A 67 6.12 -0.54 -0.55
CA PRO A 67 6.15 -0.41 0.90
C PRO A 67 5.00 -1.17 1.55
N GLY A 68 5.24 -1.78 2.71
CA GLY A 68 4.31 -2.73 3.33
C GLY A 68 3.15 -2.12 4.11
N CYS A 69 2.98 -0.79 4.09
CA CYS A 69 1.96 -0.06 4.83
C CYS A 69 0.96 0.61 3.90
N PHE A 70 -0.34 0.55 4.25
CA PHE A 70 -1.42 1.19 3.48
C PHE A 70 -1.35 2.72 3.51
N GLY A 71 -0.79 3.32 4.57
CA GLY A 71 -0.59 4.76 4.68
C GLY A 71 0.42 5.35 3.69
N ASP A 72 1.10 4.51 2.89
CA ASP A 72 2.10 4.91 1.88
C ASP A 72 3.23 5.81 2.44
N PRO A 73 3.76 5.55 3.67
CA PRO A 73 4.70 6.44 4.32
C PRO A 73 5.98 6.61 3.50
N GLY A 74 6.34 7.86 3.17
CA GLY A 74 7.57 8.20 2.48
C GLY A 74 7.62 7.88 0.97
N VAL A 75 6.53 7.42 0.37
CA VAL A 75 6.49 7.01 -1.05
C VAL A 75 6.93 8.12 -2.00
N ASP A 76 6.48 9.35 -1.79
CA ASP A 76 6.87 10.47 -2.66
C ASP A 76 8.36 10.82 -2.55
N GLY A 77 8.92 10.81 -1.33
CA GLY A 77 10.36 10.97 -1.14
C GLY A 77 11.17 9.83 -1.78
N ALA A 78 10.70 8.60 -1.66
CA ALA A 78 11.32 7.44 -2.31
C ALA A 78 11.33 7.59 -3.85
N ARG A 79 10.23 8.08 -4.44
CA ARG A 79 10.13 8.37 -5.88
C ARG A 79 11.12 9.42 -6.37
N GLU A 80 11.51 10.35 -5.52
CA GLU A 80 12.58 11.32 -5.86
C GLU A 80 13.95 10.62 -6.02
N LEU A 81 14.23 9.62 -5.19
CA LEU A 81 15.56 9.00 -5.06
C LEU A 81 15.86 7.95 -6.13
N VAL A 82 14.85 7.24 -6.63
CA VAL A 82 15.04 6.11 -7.57
C VAL A 82 14.31 6.32 -8.89
N ARG A 83 14.68 5.55 -9.91
CA ARG A 83 14.05 5.54 -11.24
C ARG A 83 13.04 4.42 -11.40
N ILE A 84 13.15 3.35 -10.58
CA ILE A 84 12.19 2.25 -10.58
C ILE A 84 10.84 2.69 -9.96
N PRO A 85 9.70 2.10 -10.36
CA PRO A 85 8.42 2.37 -9.73
C PRO A 85 8.39 2.08 -8.24
N VAL A 86 7.86 3.01 -7.44
CA VAL A 86 7.54 2.83 -6.02
C VAL A 86 6.03 3.00 -5.86
N ILE A 87 5.33 1.89 -5.63
CA ILE A 87 3.86 1.85 -5.61
C ILE A 87 3.35 1.57 -4.21
N GLY A 88 2.73 2.58 -3.62
CA GLY A 88 2.08 2.45 -2.32
C GLY A 88 0.78 1.66 -2.41
N PRO A 89 0.51 0.74 -1.46
CA PRO A 89 -0.75 -0.01 -1.42
C PRO A 89 -1.99 0.86 -1.25
N GLY A 90 -1.87 2.00 -0.55
CA GLY A 90 -2.99 2.93 -0.37
C GLY A 90 -3.42 3.56 -1.70
N LEU A 91 -2.47 4.15 -2.41
CA LEU A 91 -2.70 4.67 -3.77
C LEU A 91 -3.28 3.58 -4.68
N ALA A 92 -2.66 2.41 -4.71
CA ALA A 92 -3.07 1.30 -5.58
C ALA A 92 -4.50 0.82 -5.29
N GLY A 93 -4.84 0.71 -4.01
CA GLY A 93 -6.17 0.32 -3.55
C GLY A 93 -7.24 1.33 -3.94
N MET A 94 -7.02 2.62 -3.64
CA MET A 94 -7.97 3.69 -3.96
C MET A 94 -8.16 3.86 -5.47
N MET A 95 -7.07 3.86 -6.25
CA MET A 95 -7.11 3.95 -7.71
C MET A 95 -7.92 2.79 -8.30
N THR A 96 -7.69 1.57 -7.84
CA THR A 96 -8.44 0.39 -8.31
C THR A 96 -9.90 0.50 -7.96
N ALA A 97 -10.25 0.91 -6.75
CA ALA A 97 -11.64 1.08 -6.33
C ALA A 97 -12.38 2.12 -7.18
N CYS A 98 -11.70 3.21 -7.56
CA CYS A 98 -12.27 4.25 -8.44
C CYS A 98 -12.63 3.75 -9.85
N LEU A 99 -12.03 2.65 -10.31
CA LEU A 99 -12.40 1.99 -11.58
C LEU A 99 -13.62 1.08 -11.44
N LEU A 100 -13.89 0.58 -10.22
CA LEU A 100 -14.92 -0.44 -9.99
C LEU A 100 -16.27 0.15 -9.59
N GLY A 101 -16.29 1.36 -9.02
CA GLY A 101 -17.52 1.97 -8.53
C GLY A 101 -17.48 3.50 -8.54
N HIS A 102 -18.63 4.09 -8.22
CA HIS A 102 -18.74 5.54 -8.09
C HIS A 102 -18.23 6.01 -6.74
N ARG A 103 -18.41 5.18 -5.69
CA ARG A 103 -17.99 5.49 -4.33
C ARG A 103 -17.33 4.28 -3.68
N TYR A 104 -16.25 4.50 -2.95
CA TYR A 104 -15.56 3.44 -2.21
C TYR A 104 -15.49 3.76 -0.72
N GLY A 105 -15.59 2.73 0.10
CA GLY A 105 -15.33 2.80 1.54
C GLY A 105 -14.01 2.12 1.89
N ILE A 106 -13.35 2.58 2.95
CA ILE A 106 -12.11 1.97 3.45
C ILE A 106 -12.35 1.45 4.87
N VAL A 107 -11.95 0.20 5.12
CA VAL A 107 -11.89 -0.34 6.49
C VAL A 107 -10.44 -0.23 6.98
N ALA A 108 -10.21 0.69 7.91
CA ALA A 108 -8.92 0.92 8.56
C ALA A 108 -8.75 0.02 9.80
N PRO A 109 -7.52 -0.25 10.28
CA PRO A 109 -7.29 -1.01 11.51
C PRO A 109 -7.92 -0.38 12.75
N LEU A 110 -7.51 0.83 13.07
CA LEU A 110 -7.83 1.52 14.31
C LEU A 110 -8.49 2.88 14.06
N GLU A 111 -9.13 3.44 15.09
CA GLU A 111 -9.70 4.80 15.04
C GLU A 111 -8.64 5.86 14.66
N GLY A 112 -7.41 5.70 15.19
CA GLY A 112 -6.28 6.59 14.87
C GLY A 112 -5.90 6.63 13.40
N ASP A 113 -6.25 5.60 12.62
CA ASP A 113 -5.93 5.50 11.19
C ASP A 113 -6.97 6.16 10.28
N VAL A 114 -8.15 6.52 10.83
CA VAL A 114 -9.26 7.09 10.04
C VAL A 114 -8.82 8.39 9.37
N ARG A 115 -8.39 9.36 10.15
CA ARG A 115 -7.99 10.67 9.63
C ARG A 115 -6.73 10.63 8.74
N PRO A 116 -5.65 9.91 9.06
CA PRO A 116 -4.53 9.69 8.13
C PRO A 116 -4.97 9.11 6.79
N THR A 117 -5.87 8.13 6.79
CA THR A 117 -6.40 7.51 5.57
C THR A 117 -7.24 8.49 4.73
N GLU A 118 -8.07 9.32 5.35
CA GLU A 118 -8.79 10.39 4.66
C GLU A 118 -7.82 11.42 4.05
N THR A 119 -6.78 11.79 4.79
CA THR A 119 -5.72 12.69 4.31
C THR A 119 -4.98 12.10 3.12
N LEU A 120 -4.69 10.79 3.15
CA LEU A 120 -4.06 10.08 2.05
C LEU A 120 -4.94 10.11 0.78
N ALA A 121 -6.27 9.94 0.95
CA ALA A 121 -7.21 10.04 -0.18
C ALA A 121 -7.21 11.45 -0.81
N ILE A 122 -7.15 12.49 0.02
CA ILE A 122 -7.02 13.89 -0.44
C ILE A 122 -5.69 14.09 -1.18
N HIS A 123 -4.60 13.61 -0.60
CA HIS A 123 -3.25 13.72 -1.19
C HIS A 123 -3.18 13.12 -2.59
N HIS A 124 -3.85 11.99 -2.80
CA HIS A 124 -3.90 11.32 -4.10
C HIS A 124 -5.02 11.82 -5.04
N GLY A 125 -5.90 12.72 -4.59
CA GLY A 125 -7.01 13.23 -5.37
C GLY A 125 -8.17 12.26 -5.56
N TYR A 126 -8.37 11.31 -4.63
CA TYR A 126 -9.44 10.32 -4.66
C TYR A 126 -10.53 10.56 -3.60
N ASP A 127 -10.43 11.66 -2.84
CA ASP A 127 -11.35 12.04 -1.76
C ASP A 127 -12.79 12.23 -2.21
N GLN A 128 -13.02 12.75 -3.41
CA GLN A 128 -14.38 12.99 -3.93
C GLN A 128 -15.19 11.69 -4.14
N LYS A 129 -14.50 10.56 -4.32
CA LYS A 129 -15.13 9.25 -4.42
C LYS A 129 -15.14 8.47 -3.10
N LEU A 130 -14.47 8.98 -2.07
CA LEU A 130 -14.44 8.35 -0.75
C LEU A 130 -15.81 8.48 -0.07
N ALA A 131 -16.47 7.35 0.16
CA ALA A 131 -17.73 7.29 0.90
C ALA A 131 -17.50 7.49 2.41
N GLY A 132 -16.38 6.99 2.90
CA GLY A 132 -15.95 7.13 4.29
C GLY A 132 -14.87 6.12 4.64
N VAL A 133 -14.24 6.35 5.79
CA VAL A 133 -13.30 5.43 6.42
C VAL A 133 -13.91 4.98 7.74
N ARG A 134 -13.86 3.69 8.04
CA ARG A 134 -14.33 3.17 9.33
C ARG A 134 -13.28 2.26 9.95
N PRO A 135 -13.05 2.36 11.26
CA PRO A 135 -12.12 1.50 11.96
C PRO A 135 -12.72 0.10 12.18
N LEU A 136 -11.86 -0.91 12.09
CA LEU A 136 -12.18 -2.27 12.53
C LEU A 136 -12.14 -2.39 14.06
N GLY A 137 -11.25 -1.62 14.69
CA GLY A 137 -11.05 -1.66 16.15
C GLY A 137 -10.13 -2.79 16.61
N VAL A 138 -9.33 -3.36 15.72
CA VAL A 138 -8.42 -4.48 16.01
C VAL A 138 -6.98 -4.07 15.63
N ALA A 139 -6.05 -4.23 16.58
CA ALA A 139 -4.64 -3.96 16.36
C ALA A 139 -4.05 -4.87 15.28
N VAL A 140 -3.11 -4.36 14.48
CA VAL A 140 -2.58 -5.06 13.29
C VAL A 140 -2.00 -6.42 13.63
N LEU A 141 -1.31 -6.55 14.78
CA LEU A 141 -0.70 -7.80 15.20
C LEU A 141 -1.71 -8.83 15.72
N GLU A 142 -2.91 -8.36 16.13
CA GLU A 142 -3.98 -9.21 16.67
C GLU A 142 -4.95 -9.74 15.61
N MET A 143 -4.98 -9.17 14.42
CA MET A 143 -5.93 -9.50 13.33
C MET A 143 -5.92 -10.98 12.88
N ASN A 144 -4.87 -11.72 13.19
CA ASN A 144 -4.76 -13.14 12.86
C ASN A 144 -4.96 -14.06 14.08
N SER A 145 -5.22 -13.51 15.26
CA SER A 145 -5.43 -14.29 16.49
C SER A 145 -6.73 -15.10 16.44
N ASP A 146 -7.81 -14.47 15.95
CA ASP A 146 -9.06 -15.14 15.60
C ASP A 146 -9.51 -14.72 14.18
N PRO A 147 -9.17 -15.53 13.18
CA PRO A 147 -9.49 -15.22 11.79
C PRO A 147 -10.99 -15.16 11.49
N ALA A 148 -11.81 -15.95 12.15
CA ALA A 148 -13.25 -16.01 11.91
C ALA A 148 -13.95 -14.78 12.51
N GLU A 149 -13.60 -14.42 13.74
CA GLU A 149 -14.09 -13.22 14.41
C GLU A 149 -13.69 -11.96 13.63
N THR A 150 -12.43 -11.88 13.22
CA THR A 150 -11.94 -10.74 12.41
C THR A 150 -12.71 -10.60 11.09
N LEU A 151 -13.04 -11.71 10.42
CA LEU A 151 -13.83 -11.66 9.18
C LEU A 151 -15.28 -11.20 9.44
N GLU A 152 -15.90 -11.65 10.51
CA GLU A 152 -17.25 -11.24 10.89
C GLU A 152 -17.32 -9.74 11.21
N GLN A 153 -16.39 -9.23 12.02
CA GLN A 153 -16.27 -7.81 12.34
C GLN A 153 -16.03 -6.98 11.08
N LEU A 154 -15.12 -7.44 10.21
CA LEU A 154 -14.80 -6.81 8.93
C LEU A 154 -16.03 -6.73 8.02
N ALA A 155 -16.84 -7.80 7.96
CA ALA A 155 -18.10 -7.81 7.23
C ALA A 155 -19.13 -6.83 7.81
N GLY A 156 -19.23 -6.75 9.13
CA GLY A 156 -20.11 -5.80 9.82
C GLY A 156 -19.76 -4.35 9.51
N VAL A 157 -18.48 -3.98 9.65
CA VAL A 157 -17.98 -2.64 9.33
C VAL A 157 -18.18 -2.31 7.83
N SER A 158 -17.91 -3.26 6.95
CA SER A 158 -18.10 -3.09 5.52
C SER A 158 -19.56 -2.85 5.15
N ARG A 159 -20.51 -3.62 5.72
CA ARG A 159 -21.95 -3.39 5.53
C ARG A 159 -22.36 -1.99 5.97
N SER A 160 -21.83 -1.48 7.10
CA SER A 160 -22.11 -0.11 7.53
C SER A 160 -21.66 0.95 6.53
N LEU A 161 -20.51 0.76 5.87
CA LEU A 161 -20.05 1.63 4.78
C LEU A 161 -20.96 1.55 3.55
N ILE A 162 -21.43 0.36 3.21
CA ILE A 162 -22.36 0.14 2.07
C ILE A 162 -23.70 0.80 2.35
N GLU A 163 -24.33 0.51 3.48
CA GLU A 163 -25.69 0.92 3.80
C GLU A 163 -25.81 2.39 4.19
N GLN A 164 -24.89 2.87 5.05
CA GLN A 164 -24.97 4.22 5.62
C GLN A 164 -24.22 5.26 4.77
N CYS A 165 -23.12 4.87 4.15
CA CYS A 165 -22.28 5.77 3.37
C CYS A 165 -22.43 5.57 1.84
N ARG A 166 -23.20 4.57 1.41
CA ARG A 166 -23.44 4.23 -0.01
C ARG A 166 -22.14 3.91 -0.76
N ALA A 167 -21.27 3.11 -0.13
CA ALA A 167 -20.08 2.61 -0.80
C ALA A 167 -20.47 1.48 -1.78
N ASP A 168 -19.97 1.54 -3.01
CA ASP A 168 -20.15 0.51 -4.04
C ASP A 168 -19.02 -0.53 -3.99
N VAL A 169 -17.89 -0.15 -3.41
CA VAL A 169 -16.64 -0.92 -3.35
C VAL A 169 -16.03 -0.76 -1.96
N ILE A 170 -15.46 -1.81 -1.42
CA ILE A 170 -14.70 -1.76 -0.16
C ILE A 170 -13.20 -1.93 -0.45
N VAL A 171 -12.38 -1.10 0.19
CA VAL A 171 -10.92 -1.21 0.18
C VAL A 171 -10.44 -1.64 1.57
N LEU A 172 -9.55 -2.61 1.62
CA LEU A 172 -8.94 -3.04 2.87
C LEU A 172 -7.78 -2.12 3.23
N GLY A 173 -7.93 -1.29 4.25
CA GLY A 173 -6.98 -0.28 4.70
C GLY A 173 -5.75 -0.83 5.45
N CYS A 174 -5.43 -2.11 5.27
CA CYS A 174 -4.28 -2.75 5.93
C CYS A 174 -3.74 -3.91 5.10
N GLY A 175 -2.41 -4.03 5.04
CA GLY A 175 -1.75 -5.16 4.40
C GLY A 175 -2.05 -6.53 5.05
N THR A 176 -2.35 -6.57 6.35
CA THR A 176 -2.75 -7.80 7.04
C THR A 176 -4.15 -8.23 6.62
N LEU A 177 -5.09 -7.29 6.52
CA LEU A 177 -6.47 -7.55 6.06
C LEU A 177 -6.54 -7.96 4.58
N SER A 178 -5.57 -7.56 3.77
CA SER A 178 -5.56 -7.83 2.32
C SER A 178 -5.85 -9.28 1.96
N PHE A 179 -5.45 -10.19 2.81
CA PHE A 179 -5.63 -11.63 2.57
C PHE A 179 -7.02 -12.18 2.91
N ARG A 180 -7.96 -11.31 3.31
CA ARG A 180 -9.39 -11.61 3.55
C ARG A 180 -10.30 -11.12 2.44
N ALA A 181 -9.73 -10.50 1.39
CA ALA A 181 -10.53 -9.81 0.37
C ALA A 181 -11.55 -10.73 -0.32
N GLU A 182 -11.18 -11.95 -0.68
CA GLU A 182 -12.05 -12.88 -1.40
C GLU A 182 -13.18 -13.41 -0.48
N GLU A 183 -12.85 -13.77 0.77
CA GLU A 183 -13.81 -14.21 1.77
C GLU A 183 -14.80 -13.09 2.11
N LEU A 184 -14.29 -11.87 2.32
CA LEU A 184 -15.13 -10.70 2.59
C LEU A 184 -16.04 -10.38 1.40
N GLN A 185 -15.52 -10.39 0.18
CA GLN A 185 -16.31 -10.13 -1.03
C GLN A 185 -17.49 -11.10 -1.16
N ALA A 186 -17.26 -12.38 -0.88
CA ALA A 186 -18.32 -13.39 -0.87
C ALA A 186 -19.37 -13.11 0.22
N ALA A 187 -18.96 -12.57 1.38
CA ALA A 187 -19.85 -12.31 2.51
C ALA A 187 -20.70 -11.03 2.36
N ILE A 188 -20.21 -10.03 1.62
CA ILE A 188 -20.90 -8.70 1.52
C ILE A 188 -21.49 -8.40 0.13
N GLY A 189 -21.11 -9.14 -0.92
CA GLY A 189 -21.71 -9.05 -2.25
C GLY A 189 -21.31 -7.85 -3.11
N VAL A 190 -20.33 -7.03 -2.67
CA VAL A 190 -19.72 -5.94 -3.45
C VAL A 190 -18.25 -6.19 -3.66
N PRO A 191 -17.60 -5.58 -4.70
CA PRO A 191 -16.17 -5.74 -4.91
C PRO A 191 -15.36 -5.33 -3.68
N VAL A 192 -14.36 -6.15 -3.33
CA VAL A 192 -13.40 -5.88 -2.26
C VAL A 192 -11.99 -5.79 -2.84
N VAL A 193 -11.39 -4.62 -2.74
CA VAL A 193 -10.05 -4.37 -3.25
C VAL A 193 -9.00 -4.81 -2.23
N ASN A 194 -8.14 -5.73 -2.68
CA ASN A 194 -6.92 -6.10 -2.02
C ASN A 194 -5.80 -5.12 -2.45
N PRO A 195 -5.34 -4.20 -1.59
CA PRO A 195 -4.39 -3.17 -1.97
C PRO A 195 -2.99 -3.72 -2.34
N LEU A 196 -2.56 -4.83 -1.72
CA LEU A 196 -1.28 -5.45 -2.06
C LEU A 196 -1.32 -6.11 -3.44
N ARG A 197 -2.41 -6.80 -3.77
CA ARG A 197 -2.62 -7.36 -5.12
C ARG A 197 -2.67 -6.25 -6.16
N ALA A 198 -3.38 -5.17 -5.88
CA ALA A 198 -3.46 -3.99 -6.75
C ALA A 198 -2.06 -3.37 -6.97
N ALA A 199 -1.26 -3.19 -5.91
CA ALA A 199 0.09 -2.64 -6.02
C ALA A 199 1.01 -3.53 -6.88
N ILE A 200 0.97 -4.86 -6.70
CA ILE A 200 1.75 -5.81 -7.53
C ILE A 200 1.35 -5.65 -9.00
N LYS A 201 0.05 -5.64 -9.31
CA LYS A 201 -0.42 -5.52 -10.70
C LYS A 201 -0.06 -4.17 -11.34
N LEU A 202 -0.07 -3.09 -10.57
CA LEU A 202 0.40 -1.79 -11.04
C LEU A 202 1.92 -1.77 -11.28
N CYS A 203 2.73 -2.38 -10.41
CA CYS A 203 4.16 -2.54 -10.66
C CYS A 203 4.40 -3.30 -11.97
N GLU A 204 3.71 -4.44 -12.17
CA GLU A 204 3.81 -5.24 -13.41
C GLU A 204 3.45 -4.39 -14.64
N THR A 205 2.36 -3.62 -14.57
CA THR A 205 1.92 -2.76 -15.66
C THR A 205 2.95 -1.69 -16.00
N LEU A 206 3.49 -0.99 -15.00
CA LEU A 206 4.46 0.08 -15.24
C LEU A 206 5.77 -0.47 -15.78
N VAL A 207 6.31 -1.52 -15.17
CA VAL A 207 7.58 -2.13 -15.59
C VAL A 207 7.48 -2.70 -17.01
N SER A 208 6.42 -3.47 -17.31
CA SER A 208 6.24 -4.04 -18.66
C SER A 208 6.02 -2.99 -19.74
N SER A 209 5.49 -1.83 -19.37
CA SER A 209 5.30 -0.68 -20.26
C SER A 209 6.52 0.25 -20.32
N SER A 210 7.62 -0.08 -19.63
CA SER A 210 8.81 0.78 -19.50
C SER A 210 8.49 2.17 -18.96
N LEU A 211 7.52 2.26 -18.04
CA LEU A 211 7.08 3.49 -17.39
C LEU A 211 7.54 3.55 -15.94
N SER A 212 7.83 4.76 -15.48
CA SER A 212 8.12 5.05 -14.08
C SER A 212 7.64 6.47 -13.71
N HIS A 213 7.91 6.88 -12.47
CA HIS A 213 7.50 8.19 -11.98
C HIS A 213 8.21 9.33 -12.70
N SER A 214 7.45 10.37 -13.04
CA SER A 214 7.98 11.56 -13.71
C SER A 214 9.01 12.28 -12.83
N LYS A 215 10.24 12.38 -13.29
CA LYS A 215 11.28 13.17 -12.62
C LYS A 215 11.04 14.70 -12.68
N ARG A 216 10.03 15.13 -13.40
CA ARG A 216 9.53 16.50 -13.33
C ARG A 216 8.67 16.71 -12.07
N SER A 217 7.91 15.69 -11.66
CA SER A 217 7.09 15.71 -10.43
C SER A 217 7.89 15.31 -9.19
N TYR A 218 8.82 14.38 -9.36
CA TYR A 218 9.68 13.82 -8.31
C TYR A 218 11.16 14.04 -8.67
N PRO A 219 11.66 15.31 -8.68
CA PRO A 219 13.04 15.60 -9.05
C PRO A 219 14.01 15.07 -7.98
N MET A 220 15.17 14.59 -8.41
CA MET A 220 16.23 14.23 -7.46
C MET A 220 16.58 15.43 -6.57
N PRO A 221 16.69 15.26 -5.24
CA PRO A 221 17.02 16.34 -4.34
C PRO A 221 18.33 17.05 -4.74
N PRO A 222 18.37 18.40 -4.88
CA PRO A 222 19.54 19.12 -5.42
C PRO A 222 20.84 18.88 -4.64
N LYS A 223 20.74 18.67 -3.34
CA LYS A 223 21.91 18.38 -2.49
C LYS A 223 22.55 17.03 -2.84
N LEU A 224 21.76 16.01 -3.19
CA LEU A 224 22.26 14.70 -3.60
C LEU A 224 22.87 14.74 -5.01
N VAL A 225 22.30 15.50 -5.93
CA VAL A 225 22.88 15.74 -7.25
C VAL A 225 24.27 16.38 -7.13
N ALA A 226 24.43 17.36 -6.26
CA ALA A 226 25.71 18.03 -6.02
C ALA A 226 26.77 17.09 -5.42
N VAL A 227 26.41 16.11 -4.60
CA VAL A 227 27.34 15.11 -4.06
C VAL A 227 27.77 14.11 -5.12
N ALA A 228 26.83 13.61 -5.92
CA ALA A 228 27.11 12.67 -7.01
C ALA A 228 28.06 13.26 -8.06
N SER A 229 27.89 14.55 -8.40
CA SER A 229 28.76 15.24 -9.36
C SER A 229 30.19 15.53 -8.84
N ARG A 230 30.40 15.55 -7.52
CA ARG A 230 31.75 15.72 -6.90
C ARG A 230 32.51 14.41 -6.79
N GLY A 231 31.82 13.26 -6.68
CA GLY A 231 32.44 11.93 -6.60
C GLY A 231 32.83 11.34 -7.97
N ALA A 232 32.45 11.99 -9.07
CA ALA A 232 32.77 11.58 -10.45
C ALA A 232 33.99 12.31 -11.07
N ARG A 233 34.79 13.02 -10.25
CA ARG A 233 36.03 13.69 -10.68
C ARG A 233 37.25 13.01 -10.11
#